data_7a5e3320ae7b4c29859bf07bed585332
#
_entry.id   7a5e3320ae7b4c29859bf07bed585332
#
_cell.length_a   1.000
_cell.length_b   1.000
_cell.length_c   1.000
_cell.angle_alpha   90.00
_cell.angle_beta   90.00
_cell.angle_gamma   90.00
#
_symmetry.space_group_name_H-M   'P 1'
#
loop_
_entity.id
_entity.type
_entity.pdbx_description
1 polymer ?
#
loop_
_entity_poly.entity_id
_entity_poly.type
_entity_poly.pdbx_seq_one_letter_code
_entity_poly.pdbx_strand_id
1 'polypeptide(L)'
;MTRELESKYIYAVKELAEEFFVLTCGEHEGPRGVNRIIERSLRSTIMPKNKELYLRGLAACGVEYQDNNGEISFEGVSDKEINFLSKVPNLIRPKFDLIVKKIFPKLDQVDINYHAAKSICDTRFSPTINFNSLFDLVKKDSDKRKLIQISFEKMMNEIILKAESEGLKNSFFLHISPNLGNKNGKETIKLSTQDDIGSTDIQLLIKGAVKDSGVLFLLNKFIADKTGKAPFGRNFNFRNSPNSITGKIDLCKKTIQKDDMPLIIGVGDTVTSKKHNGKEIYLRGGSDRSFLEFIQILGNEFGIKNKIIFVDSSSGEVERPSTKKTGLKGISDIDDNLKFDMVFENGPKEYISWFIELASKRSNFKKKLTI
;
A
#
# COMPACT_ATOMS: atom_id res chain seq x y z
N MET A 1 2.30 16.89 8.84
CA MET A 1 3.12 16.13 9.82
C MET A 1 4.27 15.47 9.08
N THR A 2 5.49 15.60 9.55
CA THR A 2 6.65 14.87 9.00
C THR A 2 6.64 13.46 9.59
N ARG A 3 6.53 12.44 8.72
CA ARG A 3 6.66 11.05 9.15
C ARG A 3 8.11 10.79 9.53
N GLU A 4 8.32 10.16 10.67
CA GLU A 4 9.64 9.74 11.17
C GLU A 4 9.53 8.31 11.70
N LEU A 5 10.63 7.56 11.56
CA LEU A 5 10.81 6.23 12.15
C LEU A 5 11.78 6.33 13.34
N GLU A 6 11.59 5.49 14.33
CA GLU A 6 12.59 5.35 15.37
C GLU A 6 13.87 4.76 14.78
N SER A 7 15.02 5.39 15.03
CA SER A 7 16.31 4.89 14.51
C SER A 7 16.60 3.45 14.94
N LYS A 8 16.20 3.07 16.16
CA LYS A 8 16.31 1.68 16.64
C LYS A 8 15.57 0.67 15.76
N TYR A 9 14.41 1.06 15.22
CA TYR A 9 13.66 0.23 14.29
C TYR A 9 14.41 0.04 12.97
N ILE A 10 15.01 1.09 12.42
CA ILE A 10 15.81 1.02 11.18
C ILE A 10 16.99 0.05 11.37
N TYR A 11 17.69 0.10 12.49
CA TYR A 11 18.78 -0.84 12.80
C TYR A 11 18.26 -2.26 13.04
N ALA A 12 17.11 -2.44 13.68
CA ALA A 12 16.48 -3.75 13.85
C ALA A 12 16.10 -4.39 12.52
N VAL A 13 15.61 -3.60 11.55
CA VAL A 13 15.36 -4.07 10.17
C VAL A 13 16.65 -4.50 9.51
N LYS A 14 17.76 -3.76 9.67
CA LYS A 14 19.07 -4.15 9.15
C LYS A 14 19.51 -5.54 9.63
N GLU A 15 19.27 -5.88 10.90
CA GLU A 15 19.58 -7.23 11.43
C GLU A 15 18.78 -8.35 10.74
N LEU A 16 17.65 -8.03 10.13
CA LEU A 16 16.78 -8.93 9.38
C LEU A 16 16.73 -8.62 7.88
N ALA A 17 17.72 -7.89 7.34
CA ALA A 17 17.67 -7.36 5.97
C ALA A 17 17.37 -8.40 4.88
N GLU A 18 17.78 -9.66 5.06
CA GLU A 18 17.48 -10.75 4.13
C GLU A 18 16.05 -11.30 4.25
N GLU A 19 15.38 -11.06 5.38
CA GLU A 19 14.08 -11.64 5.74
C GLU A 19 12.97 -10.58 5.82
N PHE A 20 13.33 -9.28 5.80
CA PHE A 20 12.39 -8.17 5.89
C PHE A 20 12.19 -7.48 4.53
N PHE A 21 10.93 -7.21 4.18
CA PHE A 21 10.59 -6.47 2.98
C PHE A 21 9.49 -5.46 3.26
N VAL A 22 9.67 -4.24 2.75
CA VAL A 22 8.59 -3.25 2.65
C VAL A 22 7.69 -3.61 1.47
N LEU A 23 6.38 -3.41 1.64
CA LEU A 23 5.40 -3.50 0.56
C LEU A 23 4.41 -2.34 0.73
N THR A 24 4.57 -1.30 -0.07
CA THR A 24 3.79 -0.06 0.05
C THR A 24 3.24 0.40 -1.29
N CYS A 25 2.12 1.13 -1.27
CA CYS A 25 1.62 1.86 -2.45
C CYS A 25 2.19 3.27 -2.56
N GLY A 26 2.96 3.74 -1.56
CA GLY A 26 3.82 4.92 -1.69
C GLY A 26 5.05 4.63 -2.57
N GLU A 27 6.03 5.52 -2.56
CA GLU A 27 7.28 5.39 -3.30
C GLU A 27 8.48 5.21 -2.37
N HIS A 28 9.60 4.70 -2.89
CA HIS A 28 10.86 4.71 -2.15
C HIS A 28 11.47 6.12 -2.14
N GLU A 29 11.49 6.79 -3.28
CA GLU A 29 12.05 8.14 -3.43
C GLU A 29 10.97 9.23 -3.32
N GLY A 30 11.40 10.50 -3.49
CA GLY A 30 10.52 11.65 -3.44
C GLY A 30 10.29 12.22 -2.03
N PRO A 31 9.60 13.37 -1.91
CA PRO A 31 9.45 14.08 -0.63
C PRO A 31 8.73 13.31 0.47
N ARG A 32 7.86 12.37 0.08
CA ARG A 32 7.08 11.49 0.98
C ARG A 32 7.54 10.04 0.93
N GLY A 33 8.62 9.74 0.18
CA GLY A 33 9.15 8.40 -0.02
C GLY A 33 9.74 7.79 1.25
N VAL A 34 9.82 6.46 1.26
CA VAL A 34 10.36 5.68 2.38
C VAL A 34 11.80 6.11 2.68
N ASN A 35 12.63 6.32 1.64
CA ASN A 35 14.02 6.74 1.80
C ASN A 35 14.15 8.09 2.50
N ARG A 36 13.29 9.05 2.12
CA ARG A 36 13.29 10.37 2.76
C ARG A 36 12.85 10.32 4.23
N ILE A 37 11.97 9.38 4.59
CA ILE A 37 11.60 9.14 5.98
C ILE A 37 12.82 8.63 6.76
N ILE A 38 13.56 7.65 6.21
CA ILE A 38 14.77 7.09 6.81
C ILE A 38 15.85 8.18 7.00
N GLU A 39 16.13 8.94 5.94
CA GLU A 39 17.11 10.02 5.96
C GLU A 39 16.81 11.07 7.04
N ARG A 40 15.55 11.48 7.17
CA ARG A 40 15.11 12.40 8.24
C ARG A 40 15.29 11.79 9.61
N SER A 41 14.88 10.54 9.78
CA SER A 41 14.98 9.82 11.07
C SER A 41 16.42 9.65 11.52
N LEU A 42 17.35 9.48 10.60
CA LEU A 42 18.78 9.37 10.85
C LEU A 42 19.53 10.71 10.77
N ARG A 43 18.84 11.79 10.41
CA ARG A 43 19.41 13.13 10.20
C ARG A 43 20.61 13.13 9.24
N SER A 44 20.57 12.26 8.22
CA SER A 44 21.66 12.07 7.26
C SER A 44 21.13 11.51 5.96
N THR A 45 21.58 12.07 4.84
CA THR A 45 21.32 11.55 3.48
C THR A 45 22.40 10.57 3.01
N ILE A 46 23.56 10.55 3.67
CA ILE A 46 24.73 9.73 3.29
C ILE A 46 24.77 8.43 4.10
N MET A 47 24.46 8.49 5.39
CA MET A 47 24.55 7.34 6.30
C MET A 47 23.68 6.14 5.85
N PRO A 48 22.43 6.33 5.38
CA PRO A 48 21.63 5.20 4.93
C PRO A 48 22.30 4.40 3.82
N LYS A 49 22.90 5.07 2.83
CA LYS A 49 23.60 4.41 1.73
C LYS A 49 24.86 3.69 2.21
N ASN A 50 25.72 4.37 2.95
CA ASN A 50 27.01 3.82 3.40
C ASN A 50 26.86 2.65 4.39
N LYS A 51 25.76 2.59 5.12
CA LYS A 51 25.48 1.53 6.10
C LYS A 51 24.40 0.56 5.63
N GLU A 52 23.93 0.64 4.37
CA GLU A 52 22.86 -0.19 3.81
C GLU A 52 21.61 -0.21 4.72
N LEU A 53 21.11 0.98 5.08
CA LEU A 53 19.98 1.16 5.98
C LEU A 53 18.68 1.49 5.23
N TYR A 54 18.71 1.52 3.89
CA TYR A 54 17.48 1.62 3.12
C TYR A 54 16.68 0.32 3.24
N LEU A 55 15.36 0.46 3.28
CA LEU A 55 14.48 -0.68 3.46
C LEU A 55 14.23 -1.37 2.12
N ARG A 56 14.72 -2.60 2.01
CA ARG A 56 14.48 -3.47 0.86
C ARG A 56 12.99 -3.73 0.67
N GLY A 57 12.50 -3.77 -0.57
CA GLY A 57 11.14 -4.17 -0.87
C GLY A 57 10.52 -3.45 -2.06
N LEU A 58 9.20 -3.44 -2.10
CA LEU A 58 8.41 -2.92 -3.19
C LEU A 58 7.64 -1.66 -2.80
N ALA A 59 7.70 -0.68 -3.67
CA ALA A 59 6.87 0.52 -3.64
C ALA A 59 5.96 0.60 -4.88
N ALA A 60 5.14 1.65 -4.96
CA ALA A 60 4.13 1.83 -6.01
C ALA A 60 3.28 0.57 -6.22
N CYS A 61 2.80 -0.04 -5.12
CA CYS A 61 2.01 -1.27 -5.10
C CYS A 61 2.66 -2.48 -5.80
N GLY A 62 3.98 -2.50 -5.96
CA GLY A 62 4.71 -3.65 -6.53
C GLY A 62 5.47 -3.36 -7.83
N VAL A 63 5.51 -2.10 -8.28
CA VAL A 63 6.23 -1.69 -9.50
C VAL A 63 7.70 -1.44 -9.23
N GLU A 64 8.00 -0.73 -8.15
CA GLU A 64 9.32 -0.21 -7.84
C GLU A 64 9.99 -1.10 -6.79
N TYR A 65 11.01 -1.84 -7.18
CA TYR A 65 11.79 -2.65 -6.26
C TYR A 65 13.06 -1.92 -5.85
N GLN A 66 13.34 -1.90 -4.55
CA GLN A 66 14.58 -1.38 -3.97
C GLN A 66 15.32 -2.50 -3.26
N ASP A 67 16.63 -2.55 -3.47
CA ASP A 67 17.53 -3.43 -2.70
C ASP A 67 18.03 -2.77 -1.40
N ASN A 68 18.90 -3.46 -0.66
CA ASN A 68 19.47 -2.95 0.61
C ASN A 68 20.40 -1.74 0.43
N ASN A 69 20.95 -1.53 -0.79
CA ASN A 69 21.83 -0.41 -1.10
C ASN A 69 21.05 0.85 -1.49
N GLY A 70 19.73 0.73 -1.67
CA GLY A 70 18.86 1.78 -2.18
C GLY A 70 18.84 1.86 -3.71
N GLU A 71 19.38 0.85 -4.40
CA GLU A 71 19.31 0.78 -5.86
C GLU A 71 17.88 0.36 -6.27
N ILE A 72 17.28 1.17 -7.13
CA ILE A 72 15.89 1.01 -7.55
C ILE A 72 15.80 0.46 -8.96
N SER A 73 14.96 -0.55 -9.15
CA SER A 73 14.60 -1.12 -10.44
C SER A 73 13.06 -1.21 -10.59
N PHE A 74 12.59 -1.15 -11.83
CA PHE A 74 11.16 -1.20 -12.15
C PHE A 74 10.97 -1.98 -13.46
N GLU A 75 10.79 -3.28 -13.34
CA GLU A 75 10.56 -4.16 -14.49
C GLU A 75 9.09 -4.20 -14.88
N GLY A 76 8.81 -4.40 -16.18
CA GLY A 76 7.45 -4.54 -16.69
C GLY A 76 6.71 -3.22 -16.92
N VAL A 77 7.40 -2.07 -16.86
CA VAL A 77 6.84 -0.75 -17.16
C VAL A 77 7.46 -0.23 -18.46
N SER A 78 6.64 0.22 -19.38
CA SER A 78 7.10 0.83 -20.63
C SER A 78 7.38 2.32 -20.48
N ASP A 79 8.32 2.86 -21.28
CA ASP A 79 8.59 4.29 -21.33
C ASP A 79 7.34 5.12 -21.67
N LYS A 80 6.44 4.57 -22.48
CA LYS A 80 5.16 5.21 -22.83
C LYS A 80 4.26 5.37 -21.60
N GLU A 81 4.21 4.37 -20.71
CA GLU A 81 3.46 4.42 -19.45
C GLU A 81 4.10 5.42 -18.49
N ILE A 82 5.43 5.41 -18.35
CA ILE A 82 6.16 6.39 -17.51
C ILE A 82 5.90 7.81 -18.00
N ASN A 83 6.01 8.04 -19.31
CA ASN A 83 5.77 9.34 -19.92
C ASN A 83 4.32 9.82 -19.77
N PHE A 84 3.35 8.91 -19.73
CA PHE A 84 1.96 9.28 -19.43
C PHE A 84 1.80 9.65 -17.96
N LEU A 85 2.31 8.81 -17.04
CA LEU A 85 2.21 9.05 -15.60
C LEU A 85 2.83 10.40 -15.20
N SER A 86 3.96 10.78 -15.78
CA SER A 86 4.60 12.07 -15.53
C SER A 86 3.75 13.29 -15.92
N LYS A 87 2.77 13.12 -16.82
CA LYS A 87 1.85 14.19 -17.23
C LYS A 87 0.63 14.28 -16.32
N VAL A 88 0.32 13.25 -15.55
CA VAL A 88 -0.94 13.13 -14.79
C VAL A 88 -1.14 14.28 -13.79
N PRO A 89 -0.14 14.72 -12.99
CA PRO A 89 -0.32 15.88 -12.12
C PRO A 89 -0.76 17.14 -12.87
N ASN A 90 -0.21 17.39 -14.06
CA ASN A 90 -0.58 18.50 -14.91
C ASN A 90 -1.97 18.33 -15.56
N LEU A 91 -2.44 17.08 -15.76
CA LEU A 91 -3.80 16.80 -16.21
C LEU A 91 -4.82 16.99 -15.09
N ILE A 92 -4.45 16.66 -13.86
CA ILE A 92 -5.28 16.84 -12.66
C ILE A 92 -5.48 18.33 -12.35
N ARG A 93 -4.43 19.14 -12.42
CA ARG A 93 -4.40 20.50 -11.91
C ARG A 93 -5.55 21.38 -12.39
N PRO A 94 -5.81 21.58 -13.71
CA PRO A 94 -6.89 22.45 -14.17
C PRO A 94 -8.28 21.92 -13.79
N LYS A 95 -8.45 20.59 -13.78
CA LYS A 95 -9.71 19.95 -13.37
C LYS A 95 -9.94 20.09 -11.86
N PHE A 96 -8.88 20.01 -11.06
CA PHE A 96 -8.92 20.27 -9.62
C PHE A 96 -9.46 21.67 -9.34
N ASP A 97 -8.92 22.69 -10.00
CA ASP A 97 -9.34 24.08 -9.81
C ASP A 97 -10.83 24.27 -10.12
N LEU A 98 -11.33 23.65 -11.21
CA LEU A 98 -12.75 23.72 -11.58
C LEU A 98 -13.65 23.02 -10.54
N ILE A 99 -13.26 21.84 -10.08
CA ILE A 99 -14.01 21.08 -9.06
C ILE A 99 -14.05 21.86 -7.74
N VAL A 100 -12.91 22.36 -7.29
CA VAL A 100 -12.80 23.08 -6.03
C VAL A 100 -13.60 24.38 -6.08
N LYS A 101 -13.51 25.18 -7.15
CA LYS A 101 -14.33 26.40 -7.34
C LYS A 101 -15.83 26.10 -7.31
N LYS A 102 -16.25 24.98 -7.89
CA LYS A 102 -17.66 24.58 -7.89
C LYS A 102 -18.17 24.21 -6.49
N ILE A 103 -17.35 23.49 -5.71
CA ILE A 103 -17.74 23.01 -4.35
C ILE A 103 -17.56 24.12 -3.32
N PHE A 104 -16.54 24.96 -3.50
CA PHE A 104 -16.14 26.04 -2.58
C PHE A 104 -16.08 27.39 -3.30
N PRO A 105 -17.20 27.99 -3.70
CA PRO A 105 -17.22 29.20 -4.52
C PRO A 105 -16.64 30.45 -3.83
N LYS A 106 -16.41 30.37 -2.52
CA LYS A 106 -15.84 31.48 -1.72
C LYS A 106 -14.31 31.41 -1.60
N LEU A 107 -13.66 30.31 -2.01
CA LEU A 107 -12.21 30.22 -1.99
C LEU A 107 -11.61 31.08 -3.11
N ASP A 108 -10.60 31.84 -2.78
CA ASP A 108 -9.80 32.56 -3.78
C ASP A 108 -8.76 31.64 -4.46
N GLN A 109 -8.02 32.19 -5.40
CA GLN A 109 -7.03 31.40 -6.15
C GLN A 109 -5.82 31.02 -5.30
N VAL A 110 -5.49 31.78 -4.24
CA VAL A 110 -4.39 31.47 -3.32
C VAL A 110 -4.73 30.24 -2.51
N ASP A 111 -5.95 30.20 -1.94
CA ASP A 111 -6.46 29.04 -1.22
C ASP A 111 -6.52 27.79 -2.10
N ILE A 112 -7.02 27.93 -3.33
CA ILE A 112 -7.08 26.80 -4.28
C ILE A 112 -5.69 26.28 -4.58
N ASN A 113 -4.71 27.17 -4.78
CA ASN A 113 -3.31 26.76 -5.01
C ASN A 113 -2.72 26.02 -3.82
N TYR A 114 -3.01 26.50 -2.60
CA TYR A 114 -2.58 25.83 -1.36
C TYR A 114 -3.15 24.41 -1.25
N HIS A 115 -4.46 24.23 -1.47
CA HIS A 115 -5.09 22.92 -1.42
C HIS A 115 -4.62 22.01 -2.54
N ALA A 116 -4.40 22.53 -3.75
CA ALA A 116 -3.86 21.77 -4.86
C ALA A 116 -2.45 21.22 -4.56
N ALA A 117 -1.57 22.05 -3.99
CA ALA A 117 -0.23 21.62 -3.60
C ALA A 117 -0.21 20.52 -2.53
N LYS A 118 -1.26 20.45 -1.68
CA LYS A 118 -1.43 19.40 -0.67
C LYS A 118 -2.12 18.15 -1.19
N SER A 119 -2.99 18.30 -2.18
CA SER A 119 -3.86 17.23 -2.68
C SER A 119 -3.28 16.49 -3.88
N ILE A 120 -2.56 17.18 -4.77
CA ILE A 120 -1.97 16.56 -5.95
C ILE A 120 -0.58 16.05 -5.58
N CYS A 121 -0.44 14.73 -5.46
CA CYS A 121 0.84 14.09 -5.18
C CYS A 121 1.47 13.67 -6.51
N ASP A 122 2.55 14.36 -6.86
CA ASP A 122 3.38 14.05 -8.03
C ASP A 122 4.34 12.92 -7.64
N THR A 123 3.93 11.70 -7.90
CA THR A 123 4.69 10.49 -7.67
C THR A 123 4.94 9.80 -9.01
N ARG A 124 6.10 9.17 -9.16
CA ARG A 124 6.57 8.63 -10.45
C ARG A 124 5.62 7.56 -11.03
N PHE A 125 5.21 6.60 -10.20
CA PHE A 125 4.41 5.45 -10.64
C PHE A 125 2.99 5.41 -10.07
N SER A 126 2.67 6.34 -9.18
CA SER A 126 1.39 6.38 -8.48
C SER A 126 0.85 7.80 -8.28
N PRO A 127 0.77 8.64 -9.36
CA PRO A 127 0.23 9.98 -9.20
C PRO A 127 -1.14 9.93 -8.54
N THR A 128 -1.31 10.73 -7.48
CA THR A 128 -2.40 10.57 -6.52
C THR A 128 -3.12 11.88 -6.31
N ILE A 129 -4.44 11.81 -6.15
CA ILE A 129 -5.24 12.88 -5.55
C ILE A 129 -5.62 12.49 -4.13
N ASN A 130 -5.22 13.31 -3.15
CA ASN A 130 -5.54 13.16 -1.74
C ASN A 130 -6.58 14.21 -1.31
N PHE A 131 -7.59 13.80 -0.53
CA PHE A 131 -8.72 14.65 -0.15
C PHE A 131 -8.57 15.33 1.22
N ASN A 132 -7.58 14.94 2.03
CA ASN A 132 -7.51 15.36 3.43
C ASN A 132 -7.58 16.87 3.59
N SER A 133 -6.82 17.64 2.80
CA SER A 133 -6.82 19.09 2.92
C SER A 133 -8.17 19.74 2.53
N LEU A 134 -8.95 19.11 1.66
CA LEU A 134 -10.30 19.57 1.32
C LEU A 134 -11.32 19.12 2.37
N PHE A 135 -11.11 17.94 2.98
CA PHE A 135 -11.96 17.46 4.07
C PHE A 135 -11.83 18.33 5.32
N ASP A 136 -10.65 18.90 5.58
CA ASP A 136 -10.44 19.88 6.65
C ASP A 136 -11.34 21.12 6.50
N LEU A 137 -11.66 21.54 5.25
CA LEU A 137 -12.56 22.66 4.97
C LEU A 137 -14.02 22.36 5.32
N VAL A 138 -14.43 21.10 5.16
CA VAL A 138 -15.84 20.69 5.34
C VAL A 138 -16.10 19.95 6.66
N LYS A 139 -15.03 19.65 7.41
CA LYS A 139 -15.08 19.02 8.75
C LYS A 139 -16.05 17.82 8.76
N LYS A 140 -17.22 17.97 9.44
CA LYS A 140 -18.24 16.92 9.63
C LYS A 140 -19.32 16.88 8.54
N ASP A 141 -19.26 17.74 7.52
CA ASP A 141 -20.24 17.76 6.41
C ASP A 141 -20.01 16.54 5.49
N SER A 142 -20.65 15.44 5.81
CA SER A 142 -20.51 14.18 5.06
C SER A 142 -20.98 14.29 3.62
N ASP A 143 -21.94 15.17 3.31
CA ASP A 143 -22.47 15.31 1.95
C ASP A 143 -21.47 16.05 1.05
N LYS A 144 -20.82 17.09 1.58
CA LYS A 144 -19.71 17.73 0.85
C LYS A 144 -18.52 16.80 0.68
N ARG A 145 -18.17 15.97 1.69
CA ARG A 145 -17.12 14.95 1.54
C ARG A 145 -17.48 13.95 0.42
N LYS A 146 -18.71 13.45 0.36
CA LYS A 146 -19.18 12.59 -0.74
C LYS A 146 -19.07 13.28 -2.09
N LEU A 147 -19.47 14.56 -2.16
CA LEU A 147 -19.38 15.34 -3.40
C LEU A 147 -17.93 15.46 -3.88
N ILE A 148 -16.98 15.71 -2.98
CA ILE A 148 -15.55 15.73 -3.27
C ILE A 148 -15.14 14.36 -3.82
N GLN A 149 -15.42 13.27 -3.09
CA GLN A 149 -15.05 11.91 -3.46
C GLN A 149 -15.54 11.54 -4.86
N ILE A 150 -16.83 11.74 -5.14
CA ILE A 150 -17.45 11.41 -6.43
C ILE A 150 -16.88 12.28 -7.56
N SER A 151 -16.66 13.57 -7.32
CA SER A 151 -16.14 14.48 -8.33
C SER A 151 -14.72 14.12 -8.75
N PHE A 152 -13.87 13.78 -7.80
CA PHE A 152 -12.50 13.39 -8.10
C PHE A 152 -12.39 11.96 -8.66
N GLU A 153 -13.23 11.03 -8.21
CA GLU A 153 -13.30 9.71 -8.84
C GLU A 153 -13.68 9.82 -10.34
N LYS A 154 -14.68 10.63 -10.65
CA LYS A 154 -15.06 10.92 -12.04
C LYS A 154 -13.90 11.52 -12.83
N MET A 155 -13.22 12.53 -12.27
CA MET A 155 -12.06 13.15 -12.89
C MET A 155 -10.94 12.14 -13.18
N MET A 156 -10.62 11.27 -12.24
CA MET A 156 -9.57 10.26 -12.40
C MET A 156 -9.95 9.20 -13.44
N ASN A 157 -11.23 8.82 -13.53
CA ASN A 157 -11.72 7.96 -14.63
C ASN A 157 -11.56 8.64 -15.99
N GLU A 158 -11.78 9.95 -16.13
CA GLU A 158 -11.53 10.69 -17.37
C GLU A 158 -10.03 10.67 -17.77
N ILE A 159 -9.12 10.65 -16.80
CA ILE A 159 -7.67 10.50 -17.06
C ILE A 159 -7.36 9.10 -17.62
N ILE A 160 -8.01 8.04 -17.11
CA ILE A 160 -7.89 6.69 -17.71
C ILE A 160 -8.35 6.70 -19.16
N LEU A 161 -9.53 7.28 -19.45
CA LEU A 161 -10.04 7.37 -20.83
C LEU A 161 -9.07 8.13 -21.74
N LYS A 162 -8.41 9.18 -21.22
CA LYS A 162 -7.37 9.88 -21.96
C LYS A 162 -6.16 8.98 -22.24
N ALA A 163 -5.70 8.18 -21.28
CA ALA A 163 -4.63 7.21 -21.50
C ALA A 163 -5.00 6.21 -22.61
N GLU A 164 -6.23 5.71 -22.58
CA GLU A 164 -6.74 4.79 -23.60
C GLU A 164 -6.73 5.43 -25.00
N SER A 165 -7.12 6.71 -25.11
CA SER A 165 -7.09 7.46 -26.36
C SER A 165 -5.67 7.70 -26.89
N GLU A 166 -4.66 7.69 -26.02
CA GLU A 166 -3.24 7.77 -26.36
C GLU A 166 -2.62 6.38 -26.66
N GLY A 167 -3.45 5.32 -26.75
CA GLY A 167 -3.01 3.96 -27.07
C GLY A 167 -2.46 3.18 -25.90
N LEU A 168 -2.80 3.60 -24.66
CA LEU A 168 -2.48 2.91 -23.40
C LEU A 168 -3.70 2.18 -22.84
N LYS A 169 -4.43 1.48 -23.72
CA LYS A 169 -5.60 0.68 -23.32
C LYS A 169 -5.19 -0.41 -22.33
N ASN A 170 -5.91 -0.49 -21.23
CA ASN A 170 -5.63 -1.45 -20.14
C ASN A 170 -4.26 -1.29 -19.45
N SER A 171 -3.58 -0.15 -19.58
CA SER A 171 -2.30 0.10 -18.90
C SER A 171 -2.47 0.51 -17.45
N PHE A 172 -3.60 1.11 -17.08
CA PHE A 172 -3.81 1.69 -15.75
C PHE A 172 -5.13 1.26 -15.11
N PHE A 173 -5.18 1.43 -13.79
CA PHE A 173 -6.41 1.33 -13.00
C PHE A 173 -6.39 2.35 -11.87
N LEU A 174 -7.54 2.61 -11.24
CA LEU A 174 -7.64 3.45 -10.05
C LEU A 174 -7.57 2.57 -8.81
N HIS A 175 -6.60 2.87 -7.97
CA HIS A 175 -6.53 2.34 -6.60
C HIS A 175 -7.13 3.37 -5.65
N ILE A 176 -8.12 2.96 -4.88
CA ILE A 176 -8.89 3.81 -3.96
C ILE A 176 -8.55 3.39 -2.52
N SER A 177 -8.13 4.35 -1.68
CA SER A 177 -7.73 4.03 -0.32
C SER A 177 -8.47 4.87 0.73
N PRO A 178 -9.07 4.21 1.75
CA PRO A 178 -9.50 2.81 1.77
C PRO A 178 -10.65 2.54 0.81
N ASN A 179 -10.78 1.30 0.30
CA ASN A 179 -11.86 0.91 -0.60
C ASN A 179 -12.80 -0.13 0.07
N LEU A 180 -13.91 -0.45 -0.62
CA LEU A 180 -14.88 -1.48 -0.22
C LEU A 180 -14.79 -2.74 -1.11
N GLY A 181 -13.58 -3.10 -1.53
CA GLY A 181 -13.34 -4.24 -2.42
C GLY A 181 -13.54 -3.91 -3.89
N ASN A 182 -13.47 -4.96 -4.71
CA ASN A 182 -13.52 -4.86 -6.17
C ASN A 182 -14.89 -5.34 -6.69
N LYS A 183 -15.47 -4.55 -7.59
CA LYS A 183 -16.69 -4.92 -8.30
C LYS A 183 -16.47 -4.73 -9.80
N ASN A 184 -16.62 -5.79 -10.58
CA ASN A 184 -16.42 -5.78 -12.04
C ASN A 184 -15.05 -5.22 -12.48
N GLY A 185 -13.99 -5.57 -11.75
CA GLY A 185 -12.62 -5.13 -12.07
C GLY A 185 -12.28 -3.69 -11.65
N LYS A 186 -13.19 -3.01 -10.94
CA LYS A 186 -12.97 -1.66 -10.39
C LYS A 186 -13.11 -1.68 -8.88
N GLU A 187 -12.24 -0.95 -8.19
CA GLU A 187 -12.36 -0.76 -6.75
C GLU A 187 -13.55 0.15 -6.42
N THR A 188 -14.26 -0.20 -5.35
CA THR A 188 -15.44 0.54 -4.91
C THR A 188 -15.05 1.59 -3.90
N ILE A 189 -15.36 2.85 -4.19
CA ILE A 189 -15.13 3.97 -3.27
C ILE A 189 -15.95 3.80 -1.99
N LYS A 190 -15.32 4.05 -0.85
CA LYS A 190 -15.97 4.12 0.46
C LYS A 190 -16.42 5.55 0.69
N LEU A 191 -17.70 5.82 0.43
CA LEU A 191 -18.26 7.16 0.61
C LEU A 191 -18.32 7.53 2.09
N SER A 192 -18.02 8.80 2.39
CA SER A 192 -18.12 9.39 3.72
C SER A 192 -19.52 9.23 4.32
N THR A 193 -19.57 9.10 5.63
CA THR A 193 -20.78 9.19 6.47
C THR A 193 -20.53 10.17 7.60
N GLN A 194 -21.48 10.35 8.53
CA GLN A 194 -21.26 11.19 9.70
C GLN A 194 -20.14 10.67 10.60
N ASP A 195 -20.02 9.35 10.70
CA ASP A 195 -19.10 8.64 11.60
C ASP A 195 -17.86 8.07 10.90
N ASP A 196 -17.74 8.23 9.58
CA ASP A 196 -16.67 7.60 8.78
C ASP A 196 -16.26 8.52 7.62
N ILE A 197 -15.00 8.89 7.61
CA ILE A 197 -14.45 9.80 6.59
C ILE A 197 -14.44 9.17 5.18
N GLY A 198 -14.46 7.85 5.08
CA GLY A 198 -14.44 7.13 3.83
C GLY A 198 -13.08 7.12 3.14
N SER A 199 -13.11 7.02 1.80
CA SER A 199 -11.88 7.06 0.98
C SER A 199 -11.28 8.45 0.99
N THR A 200 -9.94 8.50 1.13
CA THR A 200 -9.16 9.74 1.21
C THR A 200 -8.20 9.94 0.05
N ASP A 201 -7.95 8.88 -0.72
CA ASP A 201 -7.00 8.90 -1.82
C ASP A 201 -7.53 8.14 -3.03
N ILE A 202 -7.22 8.65 -4.22
CA ILE A 202 -7.33 7.92 -5.48
C ILE A 202 -5.99 8.01 -6.21
N GLN A 203 -5.40 6.86 -6.48
CA GLN A 203 -4.11 6.73 -7.15
C GLN A 203 -4.32 6.17 -8.55
N LEU A 204 -3.61 6.68 -9.54
CA LEU A 204 -3.51 6.06 -10.85
C LEU A 204 -2.32 5.10 -10.84
N LEU A 205 -2.60 3.82 -10.89
CA LEU A 205 -1.59 2.76 -10.83
C LEU A 205 -1.49 2.00 -12.15
N ILE A 206 -0.34 1.39 -12.36
CA ILE A 206 -0.09 0.49 -13.49
C ILE A 206 -0.86 -0.82 -13.27
N LYS A 207 -1.57 -1.28 -14.28
CA LYS A 207 -2.40 -2.50 -14.17
C LYS A 207 -1.55 -3.72 -13.83
N GLY A 208 -1.99 -4.48 -12.85
CA GLY A 208 -1.29 -5.63 -12.29
C GLY A 208 -0.39 -5.28 -11.09
N ALA A 209 -0.08 -4.01 -10.87
CA ALA A 209 0.64 -3.54 -9.70
C ALA A 209 -0.28 -3.53 -8.47
N VAL A 210 -0.37 -4.66 -7.81
CA VAL A 210 -1.16 -4.88 -6.58
C VAL A 210 -0.30 -5.61 -5.55
N LYS A 211 -0.57 -5.38 -4.27
CA LYS A 211 0.28 -5.88 -3.18
C LYS A 211 0.43 -7.41 -3.16
N ASP A 212 -0.60 -8.16 -3.48
CA ASP A 212 -0.53 -9.61 -3.54
C ASP A 212 0.36 -10.12 -4.70
N SER A 213 0.39 -9.43 -5.85
CA SER A 213 1.40 -9.67 -6.90
C SER A 213 2.81 -9.30 -6.43
N GLY A 214 2.91 -8.25 -5.60
CA GLY A 214 4.16 -7.87 -4.94
C GLY A 214 4.68 -8.98 -4.01
N VAL A 215 3.81 -9.64 -3.25
CA VAL A 215 4.22 -10.80 -2.42
C VAL A 215 4.81 -11.92 -3.26
N LEU A 216 4.22 -12.23 -4.43
CA LEU A 216 4.81 -13.23 -5.35
C LEU A 216 6.21 -12.83 -5.81
N PHE A 217 6.38 -11.57 -6.20
CA PHE A 217 7.69 -11.07 -6.62
C PHE A 217 8.74 -11.19 -5.50
N LEU A 218 8.39 -10.76 -4.29
CA LEU A 218 9.29 -10.84 -3.12
C LEU A 218 9.60 -12.29 -2.75
N LEU A 219 8.61 -13.19 -2.83
CA LEU A 219 8.79 -14.62 -2.59
C LEU A 219 9.71 -15.24 -3.62
N ASN A 220 9.55 -14.89 -4.92
CA ASN A 220 10.43 -15.34 -6.00
C ASN A 220 11.89 -14.94 -5.75
N LYS A 221 12.11 -13.66 -5.34
CA LYS A 221 13.45 -13.17 -5.00
C LYS A 221 14.01 -13.85 -3.74
N PHE A 222 13.21 -13.96 -2.69
CA PHE A 222 13.65 -14.59 -1.45
C PHE A 222 14.10 -16.04 -1.64
N ILE A 223 13.31 -16.83 -2.37
CA ILE A 223 13.65 -18.23 -2.66
C ILE A 223 14.89 -18.28 -3.56
N ALA A 224 14.99 -17.41 -4.57
CA ALA A 224 16.15 -17.33 -5.44
C ALA A 224 17.44 -17.00 -4.68
N ASP A 225 17.37 -16.05 -3.74
CA ASP A 225 18.52 -15.67 -2.89
C ASP A 225 18.97 -16.84 -1.98
N LYS A 226 18.03 -17.69 -1.53
CA LYS A 226 18.31 -18.84 -0.65
C LYS A 226 18.75 -20.11 -1.38
N THR A 227 18.17 -20.38 -2.55
CA THR A 227 18.33 -21.67 -3.25
C THR A 227 19.06 -21.54 -4.58
N GLY A 228 19.31 -20.34 -5.08
CA GLY A 228 19.82 -20.06 -6.42
C GLY A 228 18.80 -20.24 -7.55
N LYS A 229 17.55 -20.63 -7.22
CA LYS A 229 16.50 -20.93 -8.20
C LYS A 229 15.30 -19.99 -8.00
N ALA A 230 14.98 -19.20 -9.02
CA ALA A 230 13.78 -18.36 -9.04
C ALA A 230 12.57 -19.20 -9.48
N PRO A 231 11.61 -19.53 -8.60
CA PRO A 231 10.52 -20.45 -8.93
C PRO A 231 9.60 -19.96 -10.04
N PHE A 232 9.43 -18.65 -10.19
CA PHE A 232 8.61 -18.03 -11.24
C PHE A 232 9.45 -17.53 -12.43
N GLY A 233 10.77 -17.79 -12.42
CA GLY A 233 11.72 -17.25 -13.39
C GLY A 233 12.41 -15.97 -12.94
N ARG A 234 13.60 -15.70 -13.50
CA ARG A 234 14.44 -14.56 -13.09
C ARG A 234 13.81 -13.20 -13.44
N ASN A 235 13.03 -13.15 -14.54
CA ASN A 235 12.41 -11.93 -15.05
C ASN A 235 10.94 -11.78 -14.59
N PHE A 236 10.53 -12.52 -13.57
CA PHE A 236 9.17 -12.42 -13.03
C PHE A 236 8.92 -11.03 -12.45
N ASN A 237 7.85 -10.41 -12.88
CA ASN A 237 7.37 -9.11 -12.39
C ASN A 237 5.83 -9.12 -12.28
N PHE A 238 5.23 -8.01 -11.84
CA PHE A 238 3.80 -7.90 -11.62
C PHE A 238 2.94 -8.19 -12.89
N ARG A 239 3.49 -7.99 -14.12
CA ARG A 239 2.79 -8.30 -15.37
C ARG A 239 2.58 -9.80 -15.59
N ASN A 240 3.48 -10.61 -15.04
CA ASN A 240 3.42 -12.07 -15.15
C ASN A 240 2.56 -12.70 -14.04
N SER A 241 2.13 -11.92 -13.06
CA SER A 241 1.32 -12.40 -11.95
C SER A 241 -0.10 -12.72 -12.41
N PRO A 242 -0.68 -13.87 -12.02
CA PRO A 242 -2.10 -14.14 -12.23
C PRO A 242 -2.98 -13.08 -11.58
N ASN A 243 -4.14 -12.76 -12.19
CA ASN A 243 -5.03 -11.71 -11.70
C ASN A 243 -5.83 -12.12 -10.45
N SER A 244 -6.08 -13.42 -10.23
CA SER A 244 -6.86 -13.90 -9.09
C SER A 244 -5.97 -14.49 -8.00
N ILE A 245 -6.42 -14.43 -6.75
CA ILE A 245 -5.74 -15.09 -5.62
C ILE A 245 -5.59 -16.58 -5.88
N THR A 246 -6.63 -17.25 -6.37
CA THR A 246 -6.57 -18.68 -6.73
C THR A 246 -5.48 -18.96 -7.75
N GLY A 247 -5.42 -18.18 -8.85
CA GLY A 247 -4.37 -18.37 -9.86
C GLY A 247 -2.95 -18.13 -9.31
N LYS A 248 -2.78 -17.20 -8.35
CA LYS A 248 -1.50 -16.98 -7.67
C LYS A 248 -1.11 -18.18 -6.79
N ILE A 249 -2.07 -18.75 -6.07
CA ILE A 249 -1.88 -19.96 -5.27
C ILE A 249 -1.51 -21.13 -6.15
N ASP A 250 -2.24 -21.34 -7.26
CA ASP A 250 -1.95 -22.43 -8.21
C ASP A 250 -0.54 -22.31 -8.80
N LEU A 251 -0.12 -21.08 -9.14
CA LEU A 251 1.25 -20.82 -9.58
C LEU A 251 2.26 -21.23 -8.51
N CYS A 252 2.08 -20.84 -7.25
CA CYS A 252 2.96 -21.24 -6.15
C CYS A 252 3.02 -22.77 -5.99
N LYS A 253 1.86 -23.43 -5.95
CA LYS A 253 1.77 -24.90 -5.80
C LYS A 253 2.47 -25.64 -6.93
N LYS A 254 2.43 -25.10 -8.15
CA LYS A 254 3.06 -25.71 -9.33
C LYS A 254 4.57 -25.56 -9.35
N THR A 255 5.12 -24.49 -8.77
CA THR A 255 6.52 -24.09 -9.02
C THR A 255 7.41 -24.08 -7.78
N ILE A 256 6.83 -23.94 -6.58
CA ILE A 256 7.60 -23.91 -5.33
C ILE A 256 7.56 -25.28 -4.67
N GLN A 257 8.74 -25.80 -4.33
CA GLN A 257 8.83 -27.00 -3.50
C GLN A 257 8.41 -26.67 -2.06
N LYS A 258 7.75 -27.61 -1.39
CA LYS A 258 7.22 -27.39 -0.04
C LYS A 258 8.31 -26.94 0.95
N ASP A 259 9.50 -27.53 0.85
CA ASP A 259 10.63 -27.26 1.74
C ASP A 259 11.29 -25.88 1.48
N ASP A 260 11.09 -25.32 0.27
CA ASP A 260 11.58 -23.99 -0.08
C ASP A 260 10.61 -22.86 0.36
N MET A 261 9.37 -23.21 0.73
CA MET A 261 8.37 -22.23 1.13
C MET A 261 8.67 -21.68 2.53
N PRO A 262 8.95 -20.36 2.68
CA PRO A 262 9.21 -19.78 3.99
C PRO A 262 7.93 -19.61 4.82
N LEU A 263 8.07 -19.53 6.14
CA LEU A 263 7.06 -18.93 6.99
C LEU A 263 7.01 -17.43 6.72
N ILE A 264 5.81 -16.91 6.43
CA ILE A 264 5.61 -15.50 6.08
C ILE A 264 4.81 -14.81 7.21
N ILE A 265 5.28 -13.63 7.62
CA ILE A 265 4.56 -12.74 8.53
C ILE A 265 4.08 -11.54 7.70
N GLY A 266 2.77 -11.46 7.47
CA GLY A 266 2.14 -10.33 6.81
C GLY A 266 1.69 -9.28 7.83
N VAL A 267 2.10 -8.03 7.64
CA VAL A 267 1.74 -6.91 8.52
C VAL A 267 1.03 -5.83 7.72
N GLY A 268 -0.17 -5.44 8.13
CA GLY A 268 -0.96 -4.41 7.47
C GLY A 268 -1.76 -3.55 8.44
N ASP A 269 -2.22 -2.42 7.98
CA ASP A 269 -2.99 -1.43 8.76
C ASP A 269 -4.29 -0.98 8.07
N THR A 270 -4.47 -1.35 6.80
CA THR A 270 -5.59 -0.87 5.98
C THR A 270 -6.45 -2.03 5.48
N VAL A 271 -7.34 -2.47 6.35
CA VAL A 271 -8.37 -3.48 6.07
C VAL A 271 -9.74 -2.90 6.41
N THR A 272 -10.74 -3.15 5.59
CA THR A 272 -12.10 -2.66 5.79
C THR A 272 -13.14 -3.76 5.63
N SER A 273 -14.19 -3.67 6.45
CA SER A 273 -15.43 -4.43 6.30
C SER A 273 -16.62 -3.54 6.63
N LYS A 274 -17.61 -3.47 5.75
CA LYS A 274 -18.81 -2.64 5.91
C LYS A 274 -20.05 -3.40 5.47
N LYS A 275 -21.06 -3.43 6.32
CA LYS A 275 -22.36 -4.02 6.00
C LYS A 275 -23.01 -3.26 4.84
N HIS A 276 -23.47 -3.97 3.82
CA HIS A 276 -24.02 -3.39 2.60
C HIS A 276 -25.51 -3.08 2.74
N ASN A 277 -25.84 -1.79 2.86
CA ASN A 277 -27.24 -1.29 2.83
C ASN A 277 -28.23 -2.09 3.69
N GLY A 278 -27.85 -2.44 4.92
CA GLY A 278 -28.71 -3.18 5.84
C GLY A 278 -28.91 -4.69 5.52
N LYS A 279 -28.28 -5.19 4.45
CA LYS A 279 -28.28 -6.64 4.14
C LYS A 279 -27.24 -7.35 4.99
N GLU A 280 -27.43 -8.66 5.20
CA GLU A 280 -26.43 -9.54 5.88
C GLU A 280 -25.20 -9.83 5.01
N ILE A 281 -24.86 -8.91 4.10
CA ILE A 281 -23.71 -9.02 3.20
C ILE A 281 -22.70 -7.92 3.57
N TYR A 282 -21.43 -8.29 3.69
CA TYR A 282 -20.34 -7.38 3.95
C TYR A 282 -19.55 -7.07 2.68
N LEU A 283 -19.26 -5.79 2.47
CA LEU A 283 -18.29 -5.31 1.49
C LEU A 283 -16.94 -5.25 2.19
N ARG A 284 -15.98 -6.01 1.70
CA ARG A 284 -14.67 -6.17 2.30
C ARG A 284 -13.60 -5.63 1.36
N GLY A 285 -12.67 -4.85 1.89
CA GLY A 285 -11.63 -4.19 1.10
C GLY A 285 -10.50 -3.65 1.96
N GLY A 286 -9.88 -2.58 1.49
CA GLY A 286 -8.67 -2.00 2.07
C GLY A 286 -7.44 -2.39 1.28
N SER A 287 -6.44 -1.51 1.25
CA SER A 287 -5.22 -1.72 0.43
C SER A 287 -4.35 -2.89 0.89
N ASP A 288 -4.56 -3.39 2.12
CA ASP A 288 -3.77 -4.48 2.67
C ASP A 288 -4.49 -5.83 2.64
N ARG A 289 -5.81 -5.82 2.46
CA ARG A 289 -6.60 -7.05 2.56
C ARG A 289 -6.11 -8.14 1.61
N SER A 290 -5.93 -7.82 0.33
CA SER A 290 -5.64 -8.83 -0.69
C SER A 290 -4.33 -9.58 -0.43
N PHE A 291 -3.27 -8.88 0.00
CA PHE A 291 -2.01 -9.55 0.27
C PHE A 291 -2.03 -10.33 1.59
N LEU A 292 -2.76 -9.86 2.61
CA LEU A 292 -2.92 -10.58 3.88
C LEU A 292 -3.72 -11.87 3.69
N GLU A 293 -4.83 -11.81 2.93
CA GLU A 293 -5.61 -13.00 2.55
C GLU A 293 -4.76 -13.98 1.73
N PHE A 294 -3.98 -13.47 0.77
CA PHE A 294 -3.09 -14.30 -0.03
C PHE A 294 -2.06 -15.03 0.84
N ILE A 295 -1.40 -14.34 1.78
CA ILE A 295 -0.43 -14.94 2.71
C ILE A 295 -1.11 -15.99 3.60
N GLN A 296 -2.31 -15.70 4.11
CA GLN A 296 -3.06 -16.65 4.95
C GLN A 296 -3.41 -17.93 4.18
N ILE A 297 -3.96 -17.79 2.96
CA ILE A 297 -4.33 -18.93 2.11
C ILE A 297 -3.08 -19.72 1.72
N LEU A 298 -2.01 -19.03 1.32
CA LEU A 298 -0.74 -19.66 0.95
C LEU A 298 -0.19 -20.54 2.10
N GLY A 299 -0.24 -20.03 3.33
CA GLY A 299 0.16 -20.80 4.51
C GLY A 299 -0.66 -22.08 4.68
N ASN A 300 -1.99 -21.99 4.54
CA ASN A 300 -2.90 -23.13 4.65
C ASN A 300 -2.59 -24.18 3.56
N GLU A 301 -2.38 -23.76 2.30
CA GLU A 301 -2.11 -24.66 1.18
C GLU A 301 -0.77 -25.40 1.29
N PHE A 302 0.24 -24.76 1.88
CA PHE A 302 1.56 -25.38 2.09
C PHE A 302 1.70 -26.04 3.47
N GLY A 303 0.69 -25.93 4.35
CA GLY A 303 0.73 -26.47 5.72
C GLY A 303 1.70 -25.68 6.61
N ILE A 304 1.91 -24.40 6.34
CA ILE A 304 2.79 -23.49 7.09
C ILE A 304 1.93 -22.51 7.88
N LYS A 305 2.27 -22.31 9.15
CA LYS A 305 1.54 -21.39 10.03
C LYS A 305 1.99 -19.93 9.82
N ASN A 306 1.74 -19.39 8.61
CA ASN A 306 1.93 -17.98 8.35
C ASN A 306 1.21 -17.12 9.38
N LYS A 307 1.70 -15.93 9.64
CA LYS A 307 1.14 -15.01 10.62
C LYS A 307 0.59 -13.76 9.97
N ILE A 308 -0.60 -13.38 10.37
CA ILE A 308 -1.29 -12.18 9.90
C ILE A 308 -1.42 -11.20 11.05
N ILE A 309 -0.83 -10.03 10.88
CA ILE A 309 -0.74 -9.00 11.92
C ILE A 309 -1.48 -7.74 11.44
N PHE A 310 -2.36 -7.24 12.28
CA PHE A 310 -3.01 -5.95 12.08
C PHE A 310 -2.44 -4.90 13.04
N VAL A 311 -2.12 -3.71 12.51
CA VAL A 311 -1.64 -2.57 13.31
C VAL A 311 -2.70 -1.47 13.27
N ASP A 312 -3.21 -1.06 14.43
CA ASP A 312 -4.16 0.05 14.54
C ASP A 312 -3.49 1.36 14.13
N SER A 313 -3.93 1.95 13.03
CA SER A 313 -3.45 3.24 12.52
C SER A 313 -4.43 4.40 12.74
N SER A 314 -5.42 4.22 13.63
CA SER A 314 -6.45 5.22 13.92
C SER A 314 -5.92 6.53 14.52
N SER A 315 -4.72 6.49 15.12
CA SER A 315 -4.02 7.68 15.63
C SER A 315 -3.15 8.40 14.58
N GLY A 316 -3.16 7.92 13.33
CA GLY A 316 -2.37 8.46 12.23
C GLY A 316 -2.94 9.72 11.59
N GLU A 317 -2.46 10.03 10.37
CA GLU A 317 -2.89 11.22 9.61
C GLU A 317 -4.33 11.13 9.10
N VAL A 318 -4.88 9.92 9.01
CA VAL A 318 -6.23 9.64 8.50
C VAL A 318 -7.07 9.05 9.62
N GLU A 319 -8.28 9.58 9.80
CA GLU A 319 -9.24 9.03 10.75
C GLU A 319 -9.68 7.63 10.29
N ARG A 320 -9.41 6.62 11.11
CA ARG A 320 -9.72 5.21 10.86
C ARG A 320 -10.42 4.58 12.07
N PRO A 321 -11.15 3.46 11.90
CA PRO A 321 -11.67 2.71 13.03
C PRO A 321 -10.56 2.35 14.02
N SER A 322 -10.82 2.56 15.31
CA SER A 322 -9.86 2.21 16.37
C SER A 322 -10.24 0.87 16.98
N THR A 323 -9.29 -0.07 16.97
CA THR A 323 -9.49 -1.38 17.59
C THR A 323 -9.72 -1.28 19.09
N LYS A 324 -9.11 -0.31 19.78
CA LYS A 324 -9.35 -0.02 21.20
C LYS A 324 -10.79 0.40 21.50
N LYS A 325 -11.40 1.19 20.61
CA LYS A 325 -12.73 1.76 20.84
C LYS A 325 -13.86 0.82 20.39
N THR A 326 -13.67 0.12 19.30
CA THR A 326 -14.74 -0.62 18.60
C THR A 326 -14.38 -2.07 18.29
N GLY A 327 -13.26 -2.56 18.82
CA GLY A 327 -12.73 -3.87 18.42
C GLY A 327 -12.47 -3.89 16.91
N LEU A 328 -12.78 -4.99 16.26
CA LEU A 328 -12.59 -5.14 14.80
C LEU A 328 -13.75 -4.57 13.96
N LYS A 329 -14.71 -3.87 14.54
CA LYS A 329 -15.85 -3.28 13.80
C LYS A 329 -15.34 -2.29 12.73
N GLY A 330 -15.75 -2.50 11.50
CA GLY A 330 -15.31 -1.68 10.34
C GLY A 330 -13.97 -2.15 9.72
N ILE A 331 -13.28 -3.10 10.35
CA ILE A 331 -12.03 -3.72 9.89
C ILE A 331 -12.31 -5.15 9.43
N SER A 332 -13.01 -5.93 10.24
CA SER A 332 -13.42 -7.29 9.97
C SER A 332 -14.87 -7.52 10.41
N ASP A 333 -15.43 -8.68 10.16
CA ASP A 333 -16.77 -9.10 10.56
C ASP A 333 -16.80 -10.59 10.94
N ILE A 334 -17.95 -11.08 11.43
CA ILE A 334 -18.07 -12.43 11.94
C ILE A 334 -17.82 -13.52 10.89
N ASP A 335 -18.20 -13.25 9.65
CA ASP A 335 -18.06 -14.18 8.51
C ASP A 335 -16.78 -13.93 7.71
N ASP A 336 -15.90 -13.08 8.21
CA ASP A 336 -14.65 -12.75 7.50
C ASP A 336 -13.68 -13.95 7.55
N ASN A 337 -13.22 -14.36 6.36
CA ASN A 337 -12.23 -15.43 6.25
C ASN A 337 -10.81 -14.96 6.65
N LEU A 338 -10.53 -13.65 6.52
CA LEU A 338 -9.27 -13.08 6.99
C LEU A 338 -9.28 -13.06 8.53
N LYS A 339 -8.33 -13.77 9.12
CA LYS A 339 -8.15 -13.82 10.57
C LYS A 339 -6.82 -13.19 10.95
N PHE A 340 -6.81 -12.36 11.98
CA PHE A 340 -5.59 -11.78 12.52
C PHE A 340 -5.06 -12.67 13.66
N ASP A 341 -3.80 -13.11 13.55
CA ASP A 341 -3.09 -13.81 14.62
C ASP A 341 -2.70 -12.85 15.75
N MET A 342 -2.48 -11.58 15.40
CA MET A 342 -2.07 -10.51 16.31
C MET A 342 -2.68 -9.19 15.90
N VAL A 343 -3.08 -8.39 16.90
CA VAL A 343 -3.56 -7.01 16.70
C VAL A 343 -2.80 -6.09 17.64
N PHE A 344 -2.10 -5.10 17.08
CA PHE A 344 -1.44 -4.06 17.85
C PHE A 344 -2.37 -2.88 18.05
N GLU A 345 -3.14 -2.91 19.13
CA GLU A 345 -4.17 -1.92 19.45
C GLU A 345 -3.59 -0.55 19.82
N ASN A 346 -2.36 -0.52 20.34
CA ASN A 346 -1.62 0.73 20.61
C ASN A 346 -0.90 1.28 19.36
N GLY A 347 -1.12 0.65 18.22
CA GLY A 347 -0.68 1.10 16.92
C GLY A 347 0.82 0.92 16.64
N PRO A 348 1.40 1.78 15.78
CA PRO A 348 2.76 1.59 15.28
C PRO A 348 3.84 1.51 16.36
N LYS A 349 3.70 2.21 17.48
CA LYS A 349 4.69 2.17 18.57
C LYS A 349 4.78 0.80 19.22
N GLU A 350 3.64 0.14 19.45
CA GLU A 350 3.60 -1.20 20.00
C GLU A 350 4.22 -2.21 19.03
N TYR A 351 3.85 -2.12 17.75
CA TYR A 351 4.44 -2.94 16.70
C TYR A 351 5.96 -2.76 16.60
N ILE A 352 6.46 -1.53 16.62
CA ILE A 352 7.88 -1.23 16.57
C ILE A 352 8.62 -1.88 17.75
N SER A 353 8.10 -1.76 18.97
CA SER A 353 8.70 -2.35 20.16
C SER A 353 8.77 -3.87 20.06
N TRP A 354 7.68 -4.51 19.65
CA TRP A 354 7.62 -5.94 19.38
C TRP A 354 8.61 -6.38 18.31
N PHE A 355 8.70 -5.62 17.20
CA PHE A 355 9.60 -5.95 16.10
C PHE A 355 11.08 -5.87 16.51
N ILE A 356 11.48 -4.85 17.28
CA ILE A 356 12.83 -4.70 17.80
C ILE A 356 13.20 -5.91 18.70
N GLU A 357 12.27 -6.36 19.52
CA GLU A 357 12.48 -7.54 20.37
C GLU A 357 12.62 -8.82 19.53
N LEU A 358 11.76 -9.00 18.51
CA LEU A 358 11.83 -10.12 17.56
C LEU A 358 13.17 -10.14 16.84
N ALA A 359 13.62 -9.00 16.29
CA ALA A 359 14.89 -8.88 15.60
C ALA A 359 16.08 -9.23 16.51
N SER A 360 16.08 -8.74 17.76
CA SER A 360 17.11 -9.05 18.73
C SER A 360 17.18 -10.55 19.08
N LYS A 361 16.02 -11.19 19.29
CA LYS A 361 15.96 -12.64 19.55
C LYS A 361 16.48 -13.44 18.34
N ARG A 362 16.11 -13.04 17.14
CA ARG A 362 16.54 -13.71 15.90
C ARG A 362 18.04 -13.56 15.64
N SER A 363 18.59 -12.36 15.82
CA SER A 363 20.02 -12.09 15.69
C SER A 363 20.85 -12.90 16.69
N ASN A 364 20.42 -12.96 17.94
CA ASN A 364 21.07 -13.78 18.97
C ASN A 364 21.02 -15.27 18.66
N PHE A 365 19.93 -15.77 18.09
CA PHE A 365 19.81 -17.16 17.66
C PHE A 365 20.75 -17.48 16.48
N LYS A 366 20.81 -16.60 15.46
CA LYS A 366 21.76 -16.76 14.33
C LYS A 366 23.21 -16.83 14.83
N LYS A 367 23.62 -15.96 15.75
CA LYS A 367 24.99 -15.98 16.34
C LYS A 367 25.30 -17.28 17.07
N LYS A 368 24.33 -17.90 17.76
CA LYS A 368 24.53 -19.19 18.45
C LYS A 368 24.67 -20.40 17.48
N LEU A 369 24.14 -20.31 16.27
CA LEU A 369 24.25 -21.37 15.27
C LEU A 369 25.58 -21.31 14.48
N THR A 370 26.29 -20.19 14.57
CA THR A 370 27.55 -19.94 13.83
C THR A 370 28.81 -20.20 14.70
N ILE A 371 28.63 -20.54 15.96
CA ILE A 371 29.65 -21.00 16.92
C ILE A 371 29.56 -22.51 17.02
#